data_aa29281fb50fcc2819a15e0d5ad3648e
#
_entry.id   aa29281fb50fcc2819a15e0d5ad3648e
#
_cell.length_a   1.000
_cell.length_b   1.000
_cell.length_c   1.000
_cell.angle_alpha   90.00
_cell.angle_beta   90.00
_cell.angle_gamma   90.00
#
_symmetry.space_group_name_H-M   'P 1'
#
loop_
_entity.id
_entity.type
_entity.pdbx_description
1 polymer ?
#
loop_
_entity_poly.entity_id
_entity_poly.type
_entity_poly.pdbx_seq_one_letter_code
_entity_poly.pdbx_strand_id
1 'polypeptide(L)'
;MPLLEIGDPAPWFSIAASNNPLFHFSTVGGRRSVLFFFASTAFAEVQVMLKSFEELSAEFQNLQVPLLGVSVDTADQEQDRRTTIAPSFIFFWDLDKKLSQQYGVCRDIEENGVVGVHYAPQTFVLNENLQVINIVPMGDPHQHALQVLDFLKTLPPFEVARQATRHAPVLVIPNVLDKASCGALIDMYKTHGGSPSGFMRQIDGKTVGIHDDNFKKRRDFFIKDQDLQRQLSAIILRRVVPEVKKAFQFEITRFERYLIACYDAQSGGYFQAHRDNTSKGTLHRRFAMTLNLNVGEYTGGFLRFPEYAPHGYKGDSGTAIIFSCSLLHEATAMISGERFALLSFFYGDEDAVVRDANVKYIVDRSPEDSRIVETAG
;
A
#
# COMPACT_ATOMS: atom_id res chain seq x y z
N MET A 1 -11.98 -5.73 14.09
CA MET A 1 -10.84 -5.36 13.24
C MET A 1 -10.50 -3.89 13.47
N PRO A 2 -9.26 -3.43 13.25
CA PRO A 2 -8.96 -2.01 13.28
C PRO A 2 -9.75 -1.32 12.14
N LEU A 3 -10.06 -0.03 12.34
CA LEU A 3 -10.64 0.83 11.29
C LEU A 3 -9.73 0.84 10.06
N LEU A 4 -10.33 0.88 8.87
CA LEU A 4 -9.58 1.10 7.64
C LEU A 4 -9.03 2.54 7.61
N GLU A 5 -7.81 2.66 7.08
CA GLU A 5 -7.10 3.93 6.92
C GLU A 5 -6.78 4.18 5.44
N ILE A 6 -6.44 5.41 5.10
CA ILE A 6 -5.92 5.73 3.77
C ILE A 6 -4.65 4.92 3.53
N GLY A 7 -4.58 4.26 2.37
CA GLY A 7 -3.51 3.35 1.97
C GLY A 7 -3.82 1.88 2.19
N ASP A 8 -4.88 1.53 2.92
CA ASP A 8 -5.26 0.13 3.12
C ASP A 8 -5.98 -0.45 1.90
N PRO A 9 -5.75 -1.73 1.57
CA PRO A 9 -6.59 -2.43 0.62
C PRO A 9 -8.00 -2.61 1.20
N ALA A 10 -9.02 -2.28 0.42
CA ALA A 10 -10.41 -2.52 0.78
C ALA A 10 -10.67 -4.04 0.81
N PRO A 11 -11.28 -4.57 1.87
CA PRO A 11 -11.65 -5.98 1.95
C PRO A 11 -12.52 -6.41 0.77
N TRP A 12 -12.20 -7.54 0.15
CA TRP A 12 -13.02 -8.13 -0.89
C TRP A 12 -14.17 -8.92 -0.28
N PHE A 13 -15.32 -8.82 -0.90
CA PHE A 13 -16.52 -9.52 -0.46
C PHE A 13 -17.38 -9.98 -1.65
N SER A 14 -18.29 -10.91 -1.36
CA SER A 14 -19.37 -11.30 -2.27
C SER A 14 -20.67 -11.20 -1.51
N ILE A 15 -21.62 -10.45 -2.05
CA ILE A 15 -22.87 -10.11 -1.35
C ILE A 15 -24.00 -9.93 -2.35
N ALA A 16 -25.24 -10.09 -1.90
CA ALA A 16 -26.40 -9.73 -2.68
C ALA A 16 -26.49 -8.21 -2.88
N ALA A 17 -26.72 -7.80 -4.12
CA ALA A 17 -26.85 -6.41 -4.52
C ALA A 17 -28.18 -6.15 -5.24
N SER A 18 -28.55 -4.89 -5.36
CA SER A 18 -29.78 -4.45 -5.99
C SER A 18 -29.92 -4.84 -7.47
N ASN A 19 -28.82 -5.12 -8.14
CA ASN A 19 -28.77 -5.49 -9.56
C ASN A 19 -28.18 -6.89 -9.82
N ASN A 20 -27.71 -7.57 -8.76
CA ASN A 20 -27.09 -8.89 -8.88
C ASN A 20 -27.24 -9.67 -7.56
N PRO A 21 -27.84 -10.88 -7.57
CA PRO A 21 -28.01 -11.68 -6.35
C PRO A 21 -26.69 -12.14 -5.72
N LEU A 22 -25.59 -12.14 -6.49
CA LEU A 22 -24.24 -12.44 -6.00
C LEU A 22 -23.23 -11.52 -6.68
N PHE A 23 -23.02 -10.35 -6.10
CA PHE A 23 -22.07 -9.37 -6.59
C PHE A 23 -20.68 -9.65 -6.00
N HIS A 24 -19.66 -9.75 -6.85
CA HIS A 24 -18.27 -9.89 -6.44
C HIS A 24 -17.57 -8.53 -6.47
N PHE A 25 -17.33 -7.94 -5.32
CA PHE A 25 -16.76 -6.59 -5.19
C PHE A 25 -15.37 -6.46 -5.87
N SER A 26 -14.56 -7.51 -5.86
CA SER A 26 -13.25 -7.52 -6.53
C SER A 26 -13.32 -7.17 -8.02
N THR A 27 -14.48 -7.34 -8.67
CA THR A 27 -14.69 -7.01 -10.08
C THR A 27 -14.87 -5.51 -10.36
N VAL A 28 -14.96 -4.68 -9.31
CA VAL A 28 -14.99 -3.21 -9.43
C VAL A 28 -13.59 -2.65 -9.74
N GLY A 29 -12.54 -3.43 -9.48
CA GLY A 29 -11.16 -3.04 -9.78
C GLY A 29 -10.94 -2.53 -11.20
N GLY A 30 -9.98 -1.62 -11.37
CA GLY A 30 -9.72 -0.89 -12.62
C GLY A 30 -10.49 0.42 -12.74
N ARG A 31 -11.26 0.79 -11.72
CA ARG A 31 -12.01 2.05 -11.62
C ARG A 31 -11.87 2.63 -10.22
N ARG A 32 -11.89 3.96 -10.13
CA ARG A 32 -12.18 4.61 -8.85
C ARG A 32 -13.62 4.35 -8.48
N SER A 33 -13.91 4.20 -7.21
CA SER A 33 -15.27 3.92 -6.74
C SER A 33 -15.57 4.62 -5.43
N VAL A 34 -16.84 4.93 -5.22
CA VAL A 34 -17.38 5.48 -3.96
C VAL A 34 -18.18 4.39 -3.29
N LEU A 35 -17.83 4.05 -2.05
CA LEU A 35 -18.52 3.05 -1.24
C LEU A 35 -19.04 3.70 0.04
N PHE A 36 -20.35 3.95 0.08
CA PHE A 36 -21.03 4.64 1.16
C PHE A 36 -21.74 3.66 2.10
N PHE A 37 -21.28 3.57 3.34
CA PHE A 37 -21.91 2.83 4.43
C PHE A 37 -22.86 3.77 5.17
N PHE A 38 -24.17 3.58 5.01
CA PHE A 38 -25.17 4.51 5.55
C PHE A 38 -26.15 3.90 6.55
N ALA A 39 -26.08 2.60 6.82
CA ALA A 39 -26.95 1.80 7.67
C ALA A 39 -28.38 1.60 7.12
N SER A 40 -29.21 2.62 7.04
CA SER A 40 -30.62 2.54 6.63
C SER A 40 -31.10 3.83 5.99
N THR A 41 -31.91 3.71 4.94
CA THR A 41 -32.63 4.84 4.34
C THR A 41 -33.80 5.33 5.18
N ALA A 42 -34.10 4.71 6.32
CA ALA A 42 -35.10 5.21 7.25
C ALA A 42 -34.68 6.52 7.92
N PHE A 43 -33.37 6.80 7.98
CA PHE A 43 -32.85 8.05 8.56
C PHE A 43 -32.97 9.21 7.56
N ALA A 44 -33.60 10.30 7.97
CA ALA A 44 -33.81 11.49 7.12
C ALA A 44 -32.50 12.06 6.57
N GLU A 45 -31.45 12.11 7.37
CA GLU A 45 -30.12 12.59 6.98
C GLU A 45 -29.50 11.73 5.86
N VAL A 46 -29.67 10.40 5.94
CA VAL A 46 -29.21 9.46 4.89
C VAL A 46 -29.96 9.70 3.59
N GLN A 47 -31.28 9.94 3.66
CA GLN A 47 -32.06 10.28 2.45
C GLN A 47 -31.58 11.56 1.78
N VAL A 48 -31.24 12.59 2.56
CA VAL A 48 -30.68 13.85 2.06
C VAL A 48 -29.34 13.60 1.37
N MET A 49 -28.44 12.83 1.99
CA MET A 49 -27.13 12.49 1.41
C MET A 49 -27.26 11.71 0.11
N LEU A 50 -28.06 10.64 0.10
CA LEU A 50 -28.30 9.85 -1.10
C LEU A 50 -28.89 10.67 -2.25
N LYS A 51 -29.81 11.57 -1.92
CA LYS A 51 -30.39 12.52 -2.90
C LYS A 51 -29.33 13.51 -3.42
N SER A 52 -28.45 14.03 -2.57
CA SER A 52 -27.34 14.89 -3.00
C SER A 52 -26.38 14.16 -3.94
N PHE A 53 -26.06 12.89 -3.69
CA PHE A 53 -25.30 12.07 -4.63
C PHE A 53 -26.04 11.89 -5.97
N GLU A 54 -27.36 11.67 -5.93
CA GLU A 54 -28.15 11.48 -7.15
C GLU A 54 -28.21 12.77 -7.98
N GLU A 55 -28.35 13.93 -7.35
CA GLU A 55 -28.32 15.23 -8.02
C GLU A 55 -26.98 15.48 -8.73
N LEU A 56 -25.87 14.91 -8.21
CA LEU A 56 -24.52 14.98 -8.78
C LEU A 56 -24.16 13.76 -9.64
N SER A 57 -25.09 12.83 -9.87
CA SER A 57 -24.81 11.55 -10.53
C SER A 57 -24.19 11.67 -11.92
N ALA A 58 -24.60 12.68 -12.70
CA ALA A 58 -24.01 12.96 -14.00
C ALA A 58 -22.51 13.31 -13.92
N GLU A 59 -22.07 14.00 -12.86
CA GLU A 59 -20.66 14.33 -12.64
C GLU A 59 -19.85 13.10 -12.24
N PHE A 60 -20.38 12.24 -11.38
CA PHE A 60 -19.76 10.96 -11.06
C PHE A 60 -19.66 10.05 -12.28
N GLN A 61 -20.68 10.01 -13.13
CA GLN A 61 -20.65 9.27 -14.40
C GLN A 61 -19.58 9.81 -15.35
N ASN A 62 -19.45 11.12 -15.48
CA ASN A 62 -18.40 11.77 -16.30
C ASN A 62 -16.99 11.41 -15.81
N LEU A 63 -16.83 11.23 -14.50
CA LEU A 63 -15.59 10.75 -13.88
C LEU A 63 -15.46 9.22 -13.92
N GLN A 64 -16.43 8.50 -14.48
CA GLN A 64 -16.50 7.02 -14.55
C GLN A 64 -16.43 6.35 -13.16
N VAL A 65 -16.96 7.00 -12.14
CA VAL A 65 -16.93 6.55 -10.74
C VAL A 65 -18.28 5.94 -10.37
N PRO A 66 -18.38 4.61 -10.16
CA PRO A 66 -19.60 3.99 -9.67
C PRO A 66 -19.89 4.39 -8.22
N LEU A 67 -21.17 4.59 -7.94
CA LEU A 67 -21.71 4.86 -6.61
C LEU A 67 -22.27 3.54 -6.02
N LEU A 68 -21.69 3.12 -4.90
CA LEU A 68 -21.99 1.87 -4.22
C LEU A 68 -22.47 2.21 -2.80
N GLY A 69 -23.63 1.68 -2.41
CA GLY A 69 -24.22 1.93 -1.11
C GLY A 69 -24.35 0.64 -0.29
N VAL A 70 -24.12 0.70 1.02
CA VAL A 70 -24.26 -0.46 1.91
C VAL A 70 -25.36 -0.17 2.93
N SER A 71 -26.44 -0.97 2.89
CA SER A 71 -27.52 -0.96 3.86
C SER A 71 -27.50 -2.24 4.71
N VAL A 72 -27.84 -2.08 5.99
CA VAL A 72 -28.05 -3.19 6.94
C VAL A 72 -29.53 -3.36 7.30
N ASP A 73 -30.44 -2.62 6.63
CA ASP A 73 -31.87 -2.61 6.88
C ASP A 73 -32.60 -3.49 5.88
N THR A 74 -33.32 -4.48 6.38
CA THR A 74 -34.16 -5.40 5.58
C THR A 74 -35.24 -4.65 4.81
N ALA A 75 -35.79 -3.57 5.39
CA ALA A 75 -36.83 -2.76 4.75
C ALA A 75 -36.32 -2.02 3.49
N ASP A 76 -35.02 -1.70 3.43
CA ASP A 76 -34.43 -1.11 2.24
C ASP A 76 -34.39 -2.09 1.07
N GLN A 77 -34.15 -3.36 1.35
CA GLN A 77 -34.19 -4.43 0.35
C GLN A 77 -35.62 -4.76 -0.09
N GLU A 78 -36.56 -4.96 0.87
CA GLU A 78 -37.92 -5.37 0.61
C GLU A 78 -38.77 -4.33 -0.12
N GLN A 79 -38.57 -3.04 0.19
CA GLN A 79 -39.34 -1.92 -0.34
C GLN A 79 -38.71 -1.27 -1.57
N ASP A 80 -37.57 -1.78 -2.02
CA ASP A 80 -36.76 -1.20 -3.12
C ASP A 80 -36.71 0.34 -3.08
N ARG A 81 -36.46 0.90 -1.89
CA ARG A 81 -36.41 2.36 -1.66
C ARG A 81 -35.35 3.05 -2.52
N ARG A 82 -34.42 2.29 -3.09
CA ARG A 82 -33.41 2.70 -4.02
C ARG A 82 -33.99 3.46 -5.22
N THR A 83 -34.98 2.87 -5.89
CA THR A 83 -35.54 3.39 -7.15
C THR A 83 -36.13 4.78 -6.99
N THR A 84 -36.52 5.15 -5.78
CA THR A 84 -37.12 6.45 -5.47
C THR A 84 -36.11 7.48 -4.98
N ILE A 85 -35.02 7.06 -4.31
CA ILE A 85 -34.10 7.98 -3.62
C ILE A 85 -32.78 8.17 -4.40
N ALA A 86 -32.18 7.08 -4.88
CA ALA A 86 -30.87 7.10 -5.51
C ALA A 86 -30.70 6.00 -6.56
N PRO A 87 -31.38 6.09 -7.72
CA PRO A 87 -31.36 5.08 -8.78
C PRO A 87 -29.96 4.85 -9.39
N SER A 88 -29.06 5.82 -9.29
CA SER A 88 -27.67 5.71 -9.77
C SER A 88 -26.79 4.80 -8.92
N PHE A 89 -27.23 4.45 -7.70
CA PHE A 89 -26.49 3.56 -6.82
C PHE A 89 -26.72 2.09 -7.10
N ILE A 90 -25.67 1.28 -6.89
CA ILE A 90 -25.78 -0.15 -6.64
C ILE A 90 -25.77 -0.35 -5.13
N PHE A 91 -26.87 -0.86 -4.57
CA PHE A 91 -26.97 -1.13 -3.15
C PHE A 91 -26.54 -2.56 -2.83
N PHE A 92 -25.78 -2.71 -1.74
CA PHE A 92 -25.38 -3.97 -1.14
C PHE A 92 -26.19 -4.23 0.13
N TRP A 93 -26.68 -5.45 0.31
CA TRP A 93 -27.56 -5.85 1.41
C TRP A 93 -26.76 -6.58 2.50
N ASP A 94 -26.13 -5.82 3.42
CA ASP A 94 -25.29 -6.34 4.51
C ASP A 94 -26.15 -6.61 5.77
N LEU A 95 -27.16 -7.45 5.65
CA LEU A 95 -28.17 -7.68 6.69
C LEU A 95 -27.57 -8.34 7.94
N ASP A 96 -26.51 -9.11 7.81
CA ASP A 96 -25.77 -9.71 8.93
C ASP A 96 -24.65 -8.81 9.48
N LYS A 97 -24.46 -7.63 8.91
CA LYS A 97 -23.48 -6.59 9.27
C LYS A 97 -22.00 -7.01 9.17
N LYS A 98 -21.70 -8.15 8.58
CA LYS A 98 -20.33 -8.65 8.48
C LYS A 98 -19.45 -7.75 7.64
N LEU A 99 -19.96 -7.24 6.51
CA LEU A 99 -19.25 -6.30 5.67
C LEU A 99 -18.97 -5.00 6.42
N SER A 100 -19.99 -4.44 7.08
CA SER A 100 -19.85 -3.23 7.90
C SER A 100 -18.83 -3.39 9.04
N GLN A 101 -18.77 -4.59 9.66
CA GLN A 101 -17.75 -4.92 10.67
C GLN A 101 -16.35 -5.05 10.06
N GLN A 102 -16.21 -5.64 8.87
CA GLN A 102 -14.92 -5.73 8.17
C GLN A 102 -14.35 -4.37 7.81
N TYR A 103 -15.20 -3.42 7.46
CA TYR A 103 -14.80 -2.03 7.17
C TYR A 103 -14.66 -1.17 8.42
N GLY A 104 -14.97 -1.73 9.59
CA GLY A 104 -14.84 -1.05 10.88
C GLY A 104 -15.92 0.01 11.14
N VAL A 105 -16.95 0.11 10.28
CA VAL A 105 -18.06 1.08 10.46
C VAL A 105 -19.12 0.59 11.43
N CYS A 106 -19.11 -0.71 11.75
CA CYS A 106 -20.03 -1.35 12.67
C CYS A 106 -19.26 -2.13 13.73
N ARG A 107 -19.67 -1.99 15.00
CA ARG A 107 -19.13 -2.77 16.12
C ARG A 107 -20.21 -3.05 17.15
N ASP A 108 -20.14 -4.23 17.74
CA ASP A 108 -20.97 -4.55 18.89
C ASP A 108 -20.48 -3.73 20.11
N ILE A 109 -21.41 -3.21 20.86
CA ILE A 109 -21.16 -2.47 22.13
C ILE A 109 -22.01 -3.11 23.22
N GLU A 110 -21.48 -3.13 24.44
CA GLU A 110 -22.21 -3.50 25.64
C GLU A 110 -22.17 -2.31 26.60
N GLU A 111 -23.33 -1.71 26.83
CA GLU A 111 -23.48 -0.61 27.79
C GLU A 111 -24.53 -1.00 28.81
N ASN A 112 -24.17 -0.99 30.11
CA ASN A 112 -25.05 -1.31 31.22
C ASN A 112 -25.76 -2.68 31.12
N GLY A 113 -25.06 -3.70 30.52
CA GLY A 113 -25.63 -5.04 30.33
C GLY A 113 -26.59 -5.14 29.14
N VAL A 114 -26.72 -4.10 28.32
CA VAL A 114 -27.48 -4.11 27.07
C VAL A 114 -26.52 -4.22 25.90
N VAL A 115 -26.67 -5.29 25.12
CA VAL A 115 -25.92 -5.48 23.88
C VAL A 115 -26.57 -4.63 22.80
N GLY A 116 -25.81 -3.72 22.25
CA GLY A 116 -26.20 -2.83 21.16
C GLY A 116 -25.22 -2.88 20.01
N VAL A 117 -25.50 -2.14 18.96
CA VAL A 117 -24.63 -2.00 17.80
C VAL A 117 -24.34 -0.52 17.60
N HIS A 118 -23.06 -0.16 17.62
CA HIS A 118 -22.62 1.14 17.21
C HIS A 118 -22.30 1.12 15.70
N TYR A 119 -22.97 1.98 14.96
CA TYR A 119 -22.73 2.17 13.52
C TYR A 119 -22.27 3.60 13.27
N ALA A 120 -21.11 3.75 12.60
CA ALA A 120 -20.52 5.04 12.24
C ALA A 120 -20.55 5.20 10.71
N PRO A 121 -21.62 5.80 10.14
CA PRO A 121 -21.74 5.96 8.69
C PRO A 121 -20.58 6.77 8.11
N GLN A 122 -20.04 6.32 6.98
CA GLN A 122 -18.96 7.03 6.27
C GLN A 122 -18.83 6.56 4.82
N THR A 123 -18.18 7.35 4.01
CA THR A 123 -17.87 7.04 2.62
C THR A 123 -16.39 6.77 2.45
N PHE A 124 -16.06 5.64 1.81
CA PHE A 124 -14.73 5.32 1.33
C PHE A 124 -14.62 5.66 -0.15
N VAL A 125 -13.56 6.38 -0.52
CA VAL A 125 -13.17 6.54 -1.92
C VAL A 125 -12.01 5.61 -2.20
N LEU A 126 -12.16 4.78 -3.24
CA LEU A 126 -11.19 3.75 -3.60
C LEU A 126 -10.56 4.06 -4.96
N ASN A 127 -9.27 3.71 -5.10
CA ASN A 127 -8.58 3.78 -6.38
C ASN A 127 -8.81 2.52 -7.23
N GLU A 128 -8.18 2.46 -8.38
CA GLU A 128 -8.28 1.40 -9.39
C GLU A 128 -7.83 0.02 -8.86
N ASN A 129 -6.99 0.00 -7.82
CA ASN A 129 -6.53 -1.23 -7.14
C ASN A 129 -7.41 -1.62 -5.95
N LEU A 130 -8.54 -0.92 -5.72
CA LEU A 130 -9.40 -1.04 -4.55
C LEU A 130 -8.66 -0.70 -3.24
N GLN A 131 -7.77 0.28 -3.26
CA GLN A 131 -7.10 0.81 -2.09
C GLN A 131 -7.84 2.07 -1.63
N VAL A 132 -8.01 2.24 -0.33
CA VAL A 132 -8.62 3.43 0.27
C VAL A 132 -7.73 4.65 0.02
N ILE A 133 -8.25 5.66 -0.66
CA ILE A 133 -7.54 6.91 -0.95
C ILE A 133 -8.16 8.12 -0.25
N ASN A 134 -9.40 8.00 0.21
CA ASN A 134 -10.03 8.98 1.08
C ASN A 134 -11.14 8.34 1.92
N ILE A 135 -11.40 8.91 3.09
CA ILE A 135 -12.48 8.54 4.00
C ILE A 135 -13.21 9.82 4.38
N VAL A 136 -14.51 9.88 4.09
CA VAL A 136 -15.37 11.01 4.41
C VAL A 136 -16.38 10.55 5.46
N PRO A 137 -16.19 10.91 6.75
CA PRO A 137 -17.16 10.60 7.79
C PRO A 137 -18.47 11.35 7.55
N MET A 138 -19.56 10.83 8.10
CA MET A 138 -20.84 11.51 8.04
C MET A 138 -20.76 12.87 8.76
N GLY A 139 -21.10 13.92 8.02
CA GLY A 139 -21.12 15.30 8.49
C GLY A 139 -22.40 16.01 8.04
N ASP A 140 -22.28 17.22 7.47
CA ASP A 140 -23.43 17.91 6.87
C ASP A 140 -23.99 17.10 5.69
N PRO A 141 -25.25 16.63 5.78
CA PRO A 141 -25.87 15.81 4.75
C PRO A 141 -25.92 16.46 3.36
N HIS A 142 -26.01 17.80 3.30
CA HIS A 142 -26.06 18.53 2.05
C HIS A 142 -24.69 18.73 1.40
N GLN A 143 -23.61 18.65 2.16
CA GLN A 143 -22.25 18.86 1.67
C GLN A 143 -21.49 17.55 1.42
N HIS A 144 -21.99 16.44 1.91
CA HIS A 144 -21.25 15.17 1.91
C HIS A 144 -20.90 14.70 0.49
N ALA A 145 -21.86 14.65 -0.41
CA ALA A 145 -21.63 14.23 -1.80
C ALA A 145 -20.68 15.18 -2.55
N LEU A 146 -20.79 16.50 -2.28
CA LEU A 146 -19.90 17.51 -2.87
C LEU A 146 -18.46 17.33 -2.40
N GLN A 147 -18.23 17.08 -1.10
CA GLN A 147 -16.89 16.82 -0.56
C GLN A 147 -16.24 15.60 -1.23
N VAL A 148 -17.00 14.52 -1.46
CA VAL A 148 -16.52 13.34 -2.16
C VAL A 148 -16.17 13.66 -3.62
N LEU A 149 -17.03 14.40 -4.31
CA LEU A 149 -16.85 14.81 -5.70
C LEU A 149 -15.65 15.75 -5.87
N ASP A 150 -15.51 16.75 -4.99
CA ASP A 150 -14.39 17.69 -5.02
C ASP A 150 -13.06 16.98 -4.82
N PHE A 151 -13.00 16.02 -3.90
CA PHE A 151 -11.80 15.17 -3.75
C PHE A 151 -11.50 14.42 -5.05
N LEU A 152 -12.48 13.76 -5.66
CA LEU A 152 -12.30 13.02 -6.91
C LEU A 152 -11.80 13.92 -8.05
N LYS A 153 -12.24 15.18 -8.11
CA LYS A 153 -11.79 16.18 -9.09
C LYS A 153 -10.33 16.60 -8.91
N THR A 154 -9.75 16.41 -7.72
CA THR A 154 -8.32 16.68 -7.49
C THR A 154 -7.41 15.60 -8.05
N LEU A 155 -7.95 14.41 -8.32
CA LEU A 155 -7.16 13.28 -8.78
C LEU A 155 -6.79 13.43 -10.27
N PRO A 156 -5.61 12.93 -10.68
CA PRO A 156 -5.21 12.95 -12.08
C PRO A 156 -6.23 12.20 -12.93
N PRO A 157 -6.44 12.60 -14.19
CA PRO A 157 -7.31 11.88 -15.11
C PRO A 157 -6.81 10.44 -15.32
N PHE A 158 -7.69 9.53 -15.73
CA PHE A 158 -7.29 8.18 -16.13
C PHE A 158 -6.33 8.23 -17.31
N GLU A 159 -5.35 7.35 -17.30
CA GLU A 159 -4.48 7.19 -18.47
C GLU A 159 -5.30 6.71 -19.68
N VAL A 160 -4.96 7.25 -20.85
CA VAL A 160 -5.54 6.79 -22.11
C VAL A 160 -5.02 5.38 -22.41
N ALA A 161 -5.92 4.49 -22.78
CA ALA A 161 -5.56 3.12 -23.14
C ALA A 161 -4.53 3.12 -24.30
N ARG A 162 -3.43 2.39 -24.11
CA ARG A 162 -2.36 2.24 -25.09
C ARG A 162 -1.85 0.81 -25.11
N GLN A 163 -1.20 0.43 -26.20
CA GLN A 163 -0.52 -0.86 -26.25
C GLN A 163 0.58 -0.90 -25.20
N ALA A 164 0.57 -1.94 -24.35
CA ALA A 164 1.61 -2.14 -23.36
C ALA A 164 2.96 -2.37 -24.04
N THR A 165 3.99 -1.64 -23.61
CA THR A 165 5.38 -1.84 -24.01
C THR A 165 6.07 -2.76 -23.01
N ARG A 166 7.34 -3.12 -23.29
CA ARG A 166 8.14 -3.90 -22.34
C ARG A 166 8.32 -3.09 -21.04
N HIS A 167 7.98 -3.68 -19.91
CA HIS A 167 8.18 -3.12 -18.58
C HIS A 167 8.58 -4.22 -17.61
N ALA A 168 9.27 -3.87 -16.54
CA ALA A 168 9.66 -4.83 -15.52
C ALA A 168 8.42 -5.31 -14.73
N PRO A 169 8.40 -6.59 -14.29
CA PRO A 169 7.33 -7.12 -13.44
C PRO A 169 7.50 -6.60 -12.00
N VAL A 170 7.13 -5.36 -11.77
CA VAL A 170 7.21 -4.69 -10.48
C VAL A 170 5.83 -4.25 -10.03
N LEU A 171 5.61 -4.19 -8.71
CA LEU A 171 4.44 -3.54 -8.13
C LEU A 171 4.80 -2.13 -7.69
N VAL A 172 3.96 -1.18 -8.05
CA VAL A 172 4.02 0.20 -7.54
C VAL A 172 2.80 0.38 -6.65
N ILE A 173 3.01 0.44 -5.33
CA ILE A 173 1.95 0.51 -4.33
C ILE A 173 1.98 1.90 -3.71
N PRO A 174 1.04 2.79 -4.05
CA PRO A 174 0.98 4.13 -3.50
C PRO A 174 0.50 4.12 -2.03
N ASN A 175 0.73 5.22 -1.31
CA ASN A 175 0.20 5.47 0.02
C ASN A 175 0.52 4.38 1.07
N VAL A 176 1.67 3.71 0.95
CA VAL A 176 2.13 2.75 1.98
C VAL A 176 2.51 3.49 3.26
N LEU A 177 3.18 4.64 3.14
CA LEU A 177 3.40 5.59 4.23
C LEU A 177 2.82 6.95 3.87
N ASP A 178 2.32 7.67 4.86
CA ASP A 178 1.94 9.07 4.70
C ASP A 178 3.17 10.01 4.71
N LYS A 179 2.96 11.27 4.34
CA LYS A 179 4.05 12.26 4.28
C LYS A 179 4.69 12.53 5.64
N ALA A 180 3.91 12.51 6.72
CA ALA A 180 4.42 12.75 8.06
C ALA A 180 5.36 11.63 8.50
N SER A 181 4.99 10.38 8.28
CA SER A 181 5.82 9.19 8.53
C SER A 181 7.09 9.20 7.68
N CYS A 182 6.99 9.59 6.42
CA CYS A 182 8.16 9.76 5.54
C CYS A 182 9.12 10.81 6.10
N GLY A 183 8.60 11.97 6.52
CA GLY A 183 9.39 13.05 7.15
C GLY A 183 10.08 12.58 8.42
N ALA A 184 9.37 11.90 9.31
CA ALA A 184 9.92 11.38 10.57
C ALA A 184 11.11 10.42 10.34
N LEU A 185 11.03 9.55 9.32
CA LEU A 185 12.14 8.65 8.95
C LEU A 185 13.35 9.43 8.42
N ILE A 186 13.13 10.47 7.62
CA ILE A 186 14.21 11.33 7.12
C ILE A 186 14.88 12.10 8.28
N ASP A 187 14.09 12.66 9.19
CA ASP A 187 14.61 13.37 10.36
C ASP A 187 15.41 12.43 11.28
N MET A 188 14.96 11.18 11.43
CA MET A 188 15.73 10.16 12.14
C MET A 188 17.10 9.92 11.47
N TYR A 189 17.14 9.76 10.15
CA TYR A 189 18.38 9.63 9.41
C TYR A 189 19.27 10.86 9.59
N LYS A 190 18.74 12.07 9.46
CA LYS A 190 19.49 13.32 9.60
C LYS A 190 20.06 13.51 11.01
N THR A 191 19.32 13.07 12.03
CA THR A 191 19.74 13.16 13.44
C THR A 191 20.88 12.19 13.76
N HIS A 192 20.82 10.95 13.26
CA HIS A 192 21.79 9.91 13.63
C HIS A 192 22.91 9.72 12.60
N GLY A 193 22.71 10.20 11.38
CA GLY A 193 23.60 9.99 10.24
C GLY A 193 23.54 8.55 9.71
N GLY A 194 23.98 8.36 8.47
CA GLY A 194 24.18 7.03 7.88
C GLY A 194 25.67 6.68 7.80
N SER A 195 25.98 5.39 7.75
CA SER A 195 27.32 4.86 7.47
C SER A 195 27.45 4.46 6.00
N PRO A 196 28.69 4.47 5.42
CA PRO A 196 28.91 3.94 4.07
C PRO A 196 28.34 2.53 3.92
N SER A 197 27.63 2.29 2.83
CA SER A 197 26.91 1.02 2.60
C SER A 197 27.68 0.14 1.63
N GLY A 198 28.06 -1.06 2.08
CA GLY A 198 28.62 -2.11 1.23
C GLY A 198 27.54 -2.90 0.46
N PHE A 199 28.00 -3.93 -0.24
CA PHE A 199 27.16 -4.93 -0.90
C PHE A 199 27.73 -6.32 -0.71
N MET A 200 26.87 -7.35 -0.79
CA MET A 200 27.26 -8.74 -0.58
C MET A 200 27.76 -9.36 -1.90
N ARG A 201 28.90 -10.05 -1.82
CA ARG A 201 29.49 -10.78 -2.96
C ARG A 201 29.89 -12.19 -2.53
N GLN A 202 29.77 -13.14 -3.45
CA GLN A 202 30.29 -14.50 -3.25
C GLN A 202 31.78 -14.55 -3.61
N ILE A 203 32.66 -14.89 -2.64
CA ILE A 203 34.10 -15.05 -2.81
C ILE A 203 34.49 -16.37 -2.13
N ASP A 204 35.16 -17.27 -2.82
CA ASP A 204 35.66 -18.56 -2.32
C ASP A 204 34.62 -19.35 -1.51
N GLY A 205 33.39 -19.39 -2.02
CA GLY A 205 32.30 -20.12 -1.37
C GLY A 205 31.66 -19.39 -0.16
N LYS A 206 32.15 -18.20 0.21
CA LYS A 206 31.64 -17.37 1.32
C LYS A 206 30.97 -16.11 0.80
N THR A 207 30.01 -15.60 1.55
CA THR A 207 29.37 -14.31 1.32
C THR A 207 30.10 -13.24 2.12
N VAL A 208 30.68 -12.26 1.45
CA VAL A 208 31.50 -11.21 2.04
C VAL A 208 30.92 -9.84 1.73
N GLY A 209 30.86 -8.95 2.73
CA GLY A 209 30.52 -7.54 2.55
C GLY A 209 31.69 -6.78 1.93
N ILE A 210 31.45 -6.07 0.82
CA ILE A 210 32.46 -5.30 0.11
C ILE A 210 32.04 -3.84 0.05
N HIS A 211 33.00 -2.92 0.26
CA HIS A 211 32.86 -1.51 -0.03
C HIS A 211 33.67 -1.19 -1.27
N ASP A 212 32.99 -0.69 -2.33
CA ASP A 212 33.62 -0.26 -3.58
C ASP A 212 32.82 0.94 -4.12
N ASP A 213 33.40 2.11 -4.02
CA ASP A 213 32.79 3.37 -4.45
C ASP A 213 32.60 3.44 -5.99
N ASN A 214 33.29 2.59 -6.77
CA ASN A 214 33.06 2.47 -8.21
C ASN A 214 31.83 1.61 -8.54
N PHE A 215 31.27 0.92 -7.57
CA PHE A 215 30.09 0.07 -7.75
C PHE A 215 28.86 0.62 -7.02
N LYS A 216 29.07 1.19 -5.80
CA LYS A 216 27.98 1.69 -4.97
C LYS A 216 28.44 2.88 -4.13
N LYS A 217 27.71 3.99 -4.25
CA LYS A 217 27.82 5.16 -3.37
C LYS A 217 26.48 5.44 -2.72
N ARG A 218 26.33 4.97 -1.48
CA ARG A 218 25.12 5.09 -0.66
C ARG A 218 25.51 5.07 0.81
N ARG A 219 24.73 5.74 1.62
CA ARG A 219 24.87 5.68 3.09
C ARG A 219 23.57 5.10 3.67
N ASP A 220 23.69 4.19 4.63
CA ASP A 220 22.56 3.50 5.25
C ASP A 220 22.49 3.78 6.74
N PHE A 221 21.28 4.01 7.24
CA PHE A 221 20.95 4.02 8.67
C PHE A 221 20.05 2.84 8.98
N PHE A 222 20.51 1.92 9.84
CA PHE A 222 19.72 0.75 10.25
C PHE A 222 18.79 1.11 11.39
N ILE A 223 17.51 0.87 11.24
CA ILE A 223 16.50 1.09 12.27
C ILE A 223 16.65 -0.01 13.32
N LYS A 224 17.09 0.38 14.54
CA LYS A 224 17.30 -0.54 15.67
C LYS A 224 16.14 -0.54 16.67
N ASP A 225 15.33 0.51 16.65
CA ASP A 225 14.16 0.66 17.51
C ASP A 225 13.12 -0.42 17.19
N GLN A 226 12.85 -1.29 18.16
CA GLN A 226 11.97 -2.43 17.98
C GLN A 226 10.50 -2.02 17.85
N ASP A 227 10.08 -0.93 18.51
CA ASP A 227 8.71 -0.44 18.41
C ASP A 227 8.45 0.12 17.01
N LEU A 228 9.38 0.90 16.47
CA LEU A 228 9.30 1.38 15.10
C LEU A 228 9.34 0.22 14.08
N GLN A 229 10.18 -0.79 14.30
CA GLN A 229 10.21 -1.99 13.46
C GLN A 229 8.86 -2.71 13.46
N ARG A 230 8.20 -2.87 14.63
CA ARG A 230 6.85 -3.45 14.74
C ARG A 230 5.81 -2.60 14.00
N GLN A 231 5.84 -1.28 14.15
CA GLN A 231 4.93 -0.37 13.45
C GLN A 231 5.09 -0.47 11.92
N LEU A 232 6.33 -0.42 11.42
CA LEU A 232 6.62 -0.57 10.00
C LEU A 232 6.17 -1.95 9.47
N SER A 233 6.43 -3.01 10.23
CA SER A 233 5.99 -4.36 9.86
C SER A 233 4.47 -4.46 9.81
N ALA A 234 3.75 -3.88 10.76
CA ALA A 234 2.29 -3.88 10.76
C ALA A 234 1.71 -3.14 9.53
N ILE A 235 2.31 -2.01 9.14
CA ILE A 235 1.91 -1.27 7.94
C ILE A 235 2.19 -2.11 6.67
N ILE A 236 3.36 -2.72 6.58
CA ILE A 236 3.75 -3.54 5.41
C ILE A 236 2.87 -4.79 5.30
N LEU A 237 2.59 -5.48 6.41
CA LEU A 237 1.66 -6.61 6.45
C LEU A 237 0.27 -6.22 5.95
N ARG A 238 -0.18 -5.03 6.31
CA ARG A 238 -1.51 -4.54 5.98
C ARG A 238 -1.61 -4.02 4.54
N ARG A 239 -0.57 -3.34 4.00
CA ARG A 239 -0.64 -2.59 2.74
C ARG A 239 0.16 -3.20 1.59
N VAL A 240 1.22 -3.92 1.88
CA VAL A 240 2.12 -4.47 0.85
C VAL A 240 1.91 -5.98 0.65
N VAL A 241 1.85 -6.76 1.73
CA VAL A 241 1.74 -8.22 1.64
C VAL A 241 0.51 -8.68 0.83
N PRO A 242 -0.70 -8.11 1.02
CA PRO A 242 -1.85 -8.49 0.21
C PRO A 242 -1.67 -8.23 -1.29
N GLU A 243 -0.99 -7.15 -1.65
CA GLU A 243 -0.73 -6.80 -3.05
C GLU A 243 0.28 -7.76 -3.69
N VAL A 244 1.32 -8.17 -2.94
CA VAL A 244 2.28 -9.19 -3.40
C VAL A 244 1.58 -10.54 -3.57
N LYS A 245 0.74 -10.94 -2.62
CA LYS A 245 -0.05 -12.18 -2.71
C LYS A 245 -0.97 -12.17 -3.92
N LYS A 246 -1.67 -11.06 -4.16
CA LYS A 246 -2.56 -10.87 -5.31
C LYS A 246 -1.81 -10.98 -6.65
N ALA A 247 -0.66 -10.31 -6.79
CA ALA A 247 0.04 -10.19 -8.06
C ALA A 247 0.96 -11.39 -8.37
N PHE A 248 1.60 -11.96 -7.36
CA PHE A 248 2.62 -12.99 -7.52
C PHE A 248 2.27 -14.34 -6.89
N GLN A 249 1.11 -14.44 -6.22
CA GLN A 249 0.67 -15.66 -5.51
C GLN A 249 1.73 -16.17 -4.50
N PHE A 250 2.45 -15.24 -3.87
CA PHE A 250 3.52 -15.53 -2.92
C PHE A 250 3.13 -15.06 -1.51
N GLU A 251 3.32 -15.93 -0.51
CA GLU A 251 3.09 -15.64 0.90
C GLU A 251 4.35 -15.09 1.55
N ILE A 252 4.37 -13.81 1.87
CA ILE A 252 5.44 -13.20 2.66
C ILE A 252 5.15 -13.45 4.14
N THR A 253 6.06 -14.16 4.84
CA THR A 253 5.95 -14.44 6.27
C THR A 253 7.16 -13.91 7.05
N ARG A 254 8.20 -13.43 6.36
CA ARG A 254 9.45 -12.95 6.97
C ARG A 254 9.92 -11.67 6.32
N PHE A 255 10.43 -10.77 7.17
CA PHE A 255 11.09 -9.53 6.75
C PHE A 255 12.54 -9.55 7.22
N GLU A 256 13.44 -9.01 6.42
CA GLU A 256 14.76 -8.63 6.91
C GLU A 256 14.69 -7.27 7.63
N ARG A 257 15.86 -6.77 8.02
CA ARG A 257 16.04 -5.45 8.65
C ARG A 257 15.44 -4.33 7.82
N TYR A 258 14.99 -3.30 8.50
CA TYR A 258 14.66 -2.02 7.88
C TYR A 258 15.86 -1.09 7.92
N LEU A 259 16.13 -0.40 6.83
CA LEU A 259 17.12 0.63 6.76
C LEU A 259 16.65 1.83 5.94
N ILE A 260 17.14 3.01 6.31
CA ILE A 260 16.95 4.24 5.54
C ILE A 260 18.22 4.45 4.73
N ALA A 261 18.07 4.36 3.40
CA ALA A 261 19.14 4.58 2.44
C ALA A 261 19.14 6.05 2.00
N CYS A 262 20.33 6.64 1.92
CA CYS A 262 20.54 7.97 1.37
C CYS A 262 21.50 7.90 0.17
N TYR A 263 21.05 8.39 -0.97
CA TYR A 263 21.85 8.67 -2.15
C TYR A 263 22.00 10.19 -2.28
N ASP A 264 23.18 10.69 -2.13
CA ASP A 264 23.49 12.12 -2.16
C ASP A 264 24.19 12.50 -3.48
N ALA A 265 23.66 13.50 -4.17
CA ALA A 265 24.23 14.00 -5.43
C ALA A 265 25.64 14.60 -5.26
N GLN A 266 25.95 15.21 -4.11
CA GLN A 266 27.27 15.78 -3.86
C GLN A 266 28.36 14.70 -3.83
N SER A 267 28.04 13.54 -3.28
CA SER A 267 28.94 12.37 -3.29
C SER A 267 28.84 11.55 -4.58
N GLY A 268 27.93 11.89 -5.49
CA GLY A 268 27.66 11.15 -6.70
C GLY A 268 26.94 9.81 -6.43
N GLY A 269 25.90 9.84 -5.60
CA GLY A 269 25.18 8.66 -5.12
C GLY A 269 24.58 7.82 -6.27
N TYR A 270 24.82 6.50 -6.24
CA TYR A 270 24.29 5.52 -7.19
C TYR A 270 24.50 4.08 -6.70
N PHE A 271 23.93 3.11 -7.39
CA PHE A 271 24.24 1.69 -7.22
C PHE A 271 24.14 1.00 -8.57
N GLN A 272 25.25 0.45 -9.08
CA GLN A 272 25.31 -0.21 -10.38
C GLN A 272 24.38 -1.43 -10.45
N ALA A 273 24.13 -1.90 -11.69
CA ALA A 273 23.26 -3.02 -11.96
C ALA A 273 23.71 -4.29 -11.24
N HIS A 274 22.81 -4.87 -10.44
CA HIS A 274 23.03 -6.06 -9.61
C HIS A 274 21.74 -6.85 -9.38
N ARG A 275 21.88 -8.01 -8.76
CA ARG A 275 20.77 -8.82 -8.23
C ARG A 275 21.00 -9.02 -6.73
N ASP A 276 19.94 -9.07 -5.94
CA ASP A 276 20.04 -9.08 -4.48
C ASP A 276 20.24 -10.47 -3.86
N ASN A 277 20.07 -11.53 -4.65
CA ASN A 277 20.07 -12.93 -4.18
C ASN A 277 21.17 -13.81 -4.80
N THR A 278 22.30 -13.23 -5.20
CA THR A 278 23.35 -13.95 -5.93
C THR A 278 24.43 -14.60 -5.06
N SER A 279 24.40 -14.41 -3.75
CA SER A 279 25.33 -15.04 -2.82
C SER A 279 24.61 -16.03 -1.90
N LYS A 280 25.32 -17.01 -1.33
CA LYS A 280 24.73 -17.98 -0.39
C LYS A 280 24.00 -17.31 0.77
N GLY A 281 24.55 -16.23 1.31
CA GLY A 281 23.95 -15.50 2.42
C GLY A 281 22.71 -14.70 2.05
N THR A 282 22.41 -14.55 0.75
CA THR A 282 21.26 -13.75 0.26
C THR A 282 20.27 -14.54 -0.59
N LEU A 283 20.52 -15.86 -0.82
CA LEU A 283 19.67 -16.73 -1.66
C LEU A 283 18.20 -16.81 -1.23
N HIS A 284 17.92 -16.61 0.07
CA HIS A 284 16.58 -16.62 0.64
C HIS A 284 15.73 -15.40 0.26
N ARG A 285 16.34 -14.32 -0.24
CA ARG A 285 15.60 -13.10 -0.58
C ARG A 285 14.74 -13.32 -1.82
N ARG A 286 13.43 -13.11 -1.69
CA ARG A 286 12.46 -13.22 -2.80
C ARG A 286 12.10 -11.89 -3.38
N PHE A 287 11.74 -10.95 -2.53
CA PHE A 287 11.34 -9.61 -2.96
C PHE A 287 12.17 -8.55 -2.23
N ALA A 288 12.50 -7.50 -2.97
CA ALA A 288 13.04 -6.26 -2.44
C ALA A 288 11.95 -5.20 -2.42
N MET A 289 11.96 -4.37 -1.39
CA MET A 289 11.14 -3.17 -1.27
C MET A 289 12.02 -1.93 -1.30
N THR A 290 11.67 -1.00 -2.17
CA THR A 290 12.14 0.38 -2.13
C THR A 290 10.94 1.29 -1.92
N LEU A 291 10.82 1.90 -0.73
CA LEU A 291 9.78 2.86 -0.42
C LEU A 291 10.38 4.26 -0.42
N ASN A 292 9.94 5.11 -1.36
CA ASN A 292 10.48 6.46 -1.53
C ASN A 292 9.95 7.41 -0.45
N LEU A 293 10.84 8.22 0.15
CA LEU A 293 10.48 9.09 1.28
C LEU A 293 10.31 10.58 0.89
N ASN A 294 11.04 11.08 -0.13
CA ASN A 294 11.07 12.51 -0.46
C ASN A 294 11.10 12.80 -1.97
N VAL A 295 10.22 12.16 -2.71
CA VAL A 295 10.08 12.41 -4.16
C VAL A 295 9.66 13.86 -4.40
N GLY A 296 10.33 14.52 -5.37
CA GLY A 296 10.14 15.95 -5.68
C GLY A 296 11.27 16.84 -5.14
N GLU A 297 12.06 16.36 -4.13
CA GLU A 297 13.18 17.12 -3.54
C GLU A 297 14.53 16.79 -4.19
N TYR A 298 14.57 15.87 -5.14
CA TYR A 298 15.78 15.44 -5.84
C TYR A 298 15.53 15.10 -7.30
N THR A 299 16.60 15.08 -8.11
CA THR A 299 16.57 14.62 -9.51
C THR A 299 17.58 13.49 -9.73
N GLY A 300 17.32 12.62 -10.73
CA GLY A 300 18.06 11.37 -10.90
C GLY A 300 17.60 10.29 -9.92
N GLY A 301 18.49 9.34 -9.61
CA GLY A 301 18.24 8.29 -8.63
C GLY A 301 17.05 7.38 -8.93
N PHE A 302 16.76 7.09 -10.20
CA PHE A 302 15.69 6.18 -10.58
C PHE A 302 16.07 4.73 -10.28
N LEU A 303 15.12 3.93 -9.85
CA LEU A 303 15.22 2.48 -9.92
C LEU A 303 15.00 2.06 -11.38
N ARG A 304 15.91 1.29 -11.96
CA ARG A 304 15.86 0.86 -13.36
C ARG A 304 16.14 -0.64 -13.47
N PHE A 305 15.48 -1.30 -14.43
CA PHE A 305 15.60 -2.73 -14.71
C PHE A 305 16.06 -2.93 -16.17
N PRO A 306 17.40 -2.95 -16.43
CA PRO A 306 17.94 -2.91 -17.80
C PRO A 306 17.52 -4.08 -18.68
N GLU A 307 17.18 -5.24 -18.10
CA GLU A 307 16.72 -6.43 -18.85
C GLU A 307 15.37 -6.19 -19.57
N TYR A 308 14.58 -5.22 -19.11
CA TYR A 308 13.22 -4.99 -19.62
C TYR A 308 13.12 -3.74 -20.48
N ALA A 309 13.52 -2.59 -19.94
CA ALA A 309 13.43 -1.33 -20.64
C ALA A 309 14.31 -0.25 -19.98
N PRO A 310 14.62 0.86 -20.69
CA PRO A 310 15.36 1.99 -20.10
C PRO A 310 14.51 2.83 -19.13
N HIS A 311 13.28 2.42 -18.83
CA HIS A 311 12.37 3.19 -17.99
C HIS A 311 12.85 3.24 -16.54
N GLY A 312 12.74 4.42 -15.93
CA GLY A 312 12.96 4.64 -14.50
C GLY A 312 11.67 4.53 -13.70
N TYR A 313 11.74 3.83 -12.58
CA TYR A 313 10.64 3.69 -11.63
C TYR A 313 10.92 4.58 -10.42
N LYS A 314 9.98 5.42 -10.02
CA LYS A 314 10.15 6.34 -8.91
C LYS A 314 8.92 6.34 -7.97
N GLY A 315 7.70 6.55 -8.50
CA GLY A 315 6.48 6.74 -7.71
C GLY A 315 6.53 8.05 -6.90
N ASP A 316 5.55 8.28 -6.05
CA ASP A 316 5.47 9.43 -5.14
C ASP A 316 6.08 9.09 -3.77
N SER A 317 6.23 10.10 -2.90
CA SER A 317 6.62 9.89 -1.49
C SER A 317 5.59 9.01 -0.79
N GLY A 318 6.06 8.01 -0.03
CA GLY A 318 5.21 7.00 0.59
C GLY A 318 4.83 5.82 -0.32
N THR A 319 5.25 5.84 -1.60
CA THR A 319 5.03 4.74 -2.54
C THR A 319 6.11 3.67 -2.39
N ALA A 320 5.70 2.41 -2.26
CA ALA A 320 6.59 1.26 -2.30
C ALA A 320 6.68 0.69 -3.71
N ILE A 321 7.89 0.36 -4.14
CA ILE A 321 8.17 -0.41 -5.35
C ILE A 321 8.69 -1.78 -4.90
N ILE A 322 7.95 -2.83 -5.26
CA ILE A 322 8.26 -4.22 -4.92
C ILE A 322 8.67 -4.96 -6.17
N PHE A 323 9.77 -5.68 -6.11
CA PHE A 323 10.29 -6.44 -7.23
C PHE A 323 11.05 -7.70 -6.76
N SER A 324 11.16 -8.69 -7.65
CA SER A 324 11.92 -9.91 -7.37
C SER A 324 13.41 -9.59 -7.22
N CYS A 325 14.05 -10.10 -6.16
CA CYS A 325 15.49 -10.00 -5.95
C CYS A 325 16.35 -10.62 -7.07
N SER A 326 15.73 -11.43 -7.93
CA SER A 326 16.38 -12.03 -9.09
C SER A 326 16.41 -11.12 -10.32
N LEU A 327 15.73 -9.97 -10.31
CA LEU A 327 15.79 -9.00 -11.41
C LEU A 327 17.10 -8.22 -11.36
N LEU A 328 17.74 -8.04 -12.52
CA LEU A 328 18.85 -7.10 -12.64
C LEU A 328 18.30 -5.68 -12.48
N HIS A 329 18.80 -4.96 -11.50
CA HIS A 329 18.33 -3.60 -11.22
C HIS A 329 19.46 -2.71 -10.74
N GLU A 330 19.25 -1.40 -10.86
CA GLU A 330 20.20 -0.38 -10.45
C GLU A 330 19.48 0.86 -9.89
N ALA A 331 20.18 1.62 -9.05
CA ALA A 331 19.83 3.00 -8.77
C ALA A 331 20.70 3.91 -9.63
N THR A 332 20.09 4.63 -10.59
CA THR A 332 20.82 5.54 -11.47
C THR A 332 21.48 6.66 -10.67
N ALA A 333 22.49 7.30 -11.26
CA ALA A 333 23.19 8.39 -10.60
C ALA A 333 22.23 9.52 -10.18
N MET A 334 22.49 10.08 -9.03
CA MET A 334 21.85 11.31 -8.56
C MET A 334 22.35 12.49 -9.39
N ILE A 335 21.43 13.41 -9.73
CA ILE A 335 21.75 14.65 -10.44
C ILE A 335 21.75 15.83 -9.47
N SER A 336 20.75 15.91 -8.58
CA SER A 336 20.66 16.93 -7.55
C SER A 336 19.91 16.43 -6.32
N GLY A 337 20.21 17.02 -5.17
CA GLY A 337 19.56 16.73 -3.89
C GLY A 337 19.97 15.40 -3.27
N GLU A 338 19.23 14.98 -2.25
CA GLU A 338 19.40 13.72 -1.53
C GLU A 338 18.14 12.88 -1.69
N ARG A 339 18.28 11.64 -2.15
CA ARG A 339 17.18 10.67 -2.20
C ARG A 339 17.18 9.80 -0.97
N PHE A 340 16.09 9.83 -0.20
CA PHE A 340 15.88 8.93 0.92
C PHE A 340 14.88 7.83 0.54
N ALA A 341 15.17 6.59 0.96
CA ALA A 341 14.28 5.44 0.76
C ALA A 341 14.36 4.47 1.94
N LEU A 342 13.21 3.96 2.37
CA LEU A 342 13.12 2.84 3.30
C LEU A 342 13.25 1.54 2.51
N LEU A 343 14.20 0.71 2.89
CA LEU A 343 14.50 -0.56 2.22
C LEU A 343 14.30 -1.75 3.17
N SER A 344 13.79 -2.85 2.62
CA SER A 344 13.71 -4.17 3.27
C SER A 344 13.68 -5.28 2.22
N PHE A 345 13.88 -6.52 2.68
CA PHE A 345 13.73 -7.72 1.86
C PHE A 345 12.69 -8.65 2.48
N PHE A 346 11.95 -9.34 1.61
CA PHE A 346 10.87 -10.22 1.99
C PHE A 346 11.10 -11.64 1.49
N TYR A 347 10.64 -12.62 2.27
CA TYR A 347 10.73 -14.03 1.94
C TYR A 347 9.68 -14.86 2.68
N GLY A 348 9.59 -16.16 2.37
CA GLY A 348 8.66 -17.09 2.99
C GLY A 348 9.31 -18.02 4.02
N ASP A 349 8.52 -18.87 4.65
CA ASP A 349 9.01 -19.83 5.65
C ASP A 349 9.99 -20.86 5.06
N GLU A 350 9.75 -21.33 3.84
CA GLU A 350 10.68 -22.23 3.14
C GLU A 350 12.05 -21.56 2.91
N ASP A 351 12.03 -20.26 2.61
CA ASP A 351 13.26 -19.49 2.41
C ASP A 351 13.99 -19.21 3.72
N ALA A 352 13.28 -19.16 4.84
CA ALA A 352 13.89 -19.07 6.17
C ALA A 352 14.79 -20.28 6.45
N VAL A 353 14.37 -21.48 6.06
CA VAL A 353 15.20 -22.68 6.16
C VAL A 353 16.49 -22.54 5.33
N VAL A 354 16.38 -22.00 4.11
CA VAL A 354 17.55 -21.73 3.25
C VAL A 354 18.47 -20.69 3.89
N ARG A 355 17.91 -19.64 4.48
CA ARG A 355 18.65 -18.60 5.19
C ARG A 355 19.45 -19.17 6.35
N ASP A 356 18.81 -19.97 7.21
CA ASP A 356 19.43 -20.54 8.41
C ASP A 356 20.55 -21.54 8.05
N ALA A 357 20.35 -22.34 7.02
CA ALA A 357 21.37 -23.23 6.50
C ALA A 357 22.61 -22.51 5.94
N ASN A 358 22.41 -21.29 5.40
CA ASN A 358 23.45 -20.50 4.74
C ASN A 358 24.15 -19.47 5.64
N VAL A 359 23.67 -19.27 6.85
CA VAL A 359 24.26 -18.34 7.85
C VAL A 359 25.77 -18.59 8.03
N LYS A 360 26.20 -19.83 8.03
CA LYS A 360 27.60 -20.26 8.19
C LYS A 360 28.56 -19.80 7.08
N TYR A 361 28.01 -19.36 5.95
CA TYR A 361 28.80 -18.86 4.82
C TYR A 361 28.99 -17.34 4.84
N ILE A 362 28.34 -16.61 5.75
CA ILE A 362 28.46 -15.15 5.87
C ILE A 362 29.71 -14.84 6.71
N VAL A 363 30.62 -14.08 6.12
CA VAL A 363 31.82 -13.53 6.79
C VAL A 363 31.55 -12.06 7.07
N ASP A 364 32.00 -11.57 8.22
CA ASP A 364 31.73 -10.20 8.72
C ASP A 364 30.24 -9.91 8.90
N ARG A 365 29.67 -10.61 9.89
CA ARG A 365 28.38 -10.19 10.45
C ARG A 365 28.60 -8.91 11.27
N SER A 366 28.10 -7.78 10.75
CA SER A 366 27.77 -6.73 11.70
C SER A 366 26.62 -7.24 12.59
N PRO A 367 26.52 -6.88 13.86
CA PRO A 367 25.38 -7.22 14.73
C PRO A 367 24.03 -6.81 14.13
N GLU A 368 24.06 -5.90 13.17
CA GLU A 368 22.93 -5.31 12.47
C GLU A 368 22.32 -6.23 11.39
N ASP A 369 23.11 -7.13 10.81
CA ASP A 369 22.67 -8.09 9.78
C ASP A 369 21.91 -9.32 10.33
N SER A 370 21.90 -9.52 11.65
CA SER A 370 21.39 -10.73 12.29
C SER A 370 19.95 -10.65 12.81
N ARG A 371 19.30 -9.49 12.77
CA ARG A 371 17.97 -9.33 13.35
C ARG A 371 16.87 -9.62 12.34
N ILE A 372 16.12 -10.68 12.61
CA ILE A 372 14.84 -10.99 12.00
C ILE A 372 13.80 -10.17 12.73
N VAL A 373 12.97 -9.44 12.00
CA VAL A 373 11.69 -8.97 12.53
C VAL A 373 10.72 -10.14 12.34
N GLU A 374 10.49 -10.91 13.41
CA GLU A 374 9.45 -11.94 13.37
C GLU A 374 8.09 -11.25 13.27
N THR A 375 7.32 -11.62 12.27
CA THR A 375 5.91 -11.25 12.24
C THR A 375 5.20 -12.03 13.33
N ALA A 376 4.59 -11.34 14.30
CA ALA A 376 3.66 -11.96 15.22
C ALA A 376 2.54 -12.63 14.40
N GLY A 377 2.39 -13.95 14.55
CA GLY A 377 1.35 -14.75 13.94
C GLY A 377 -0.03 -14.41 14.47
#